data_30841b9a9a5def38448b0cc64009b6cf
#
_entry.id   30841b9a9a5def38448b0cc64009b6cf
#
_cell.length_a   1.000
_cell.length_b   1.000
_cell.length_c   1.000
_cell.angle_alpha   90.00
_cell.angle_beta   90.00
_cell.angle_gamma   90.00
#
_symmetry.space_group_name_H-M   'P 1'
#
loop_
_entity.id
_entity.type
_entity.pdbx_description
1 polymer ?
#
loop_
_entity_poly.entity_id
_entity_poly.type
_entity_poly.pdbx_seq_one_letter_code
_entity_poly.pdbx_strand_id
1 'polypeptide(L)'
;RYVRENGIEMINFRYPGADGRLKTLNFVIQDEEYLASILSCGERVDGSSLFPYIEAGASDLYVVPRYRTAFRNPFSEIPALDILCSYYTKEGTPLEMAPEQTLRKACRVLRERTGFDLHVMGELEYYVVSPRRDLFPAADQRGYHESTPFNKGAAFRELAMKYIAAAGGR
;
A
#
# COMPACT_ATOMS: atom_id res chain seq x y z
N ARG A 1 4.91 -19.89 8.22
CA ARG A 1 4.83 -20.86 7.13
C ARG A 1 5.08 -20.18 5.77
N TYR A 2 4.22 -19.24 5.32
CA TYR A 2 4.34 -18.56 4.01
C TYR A 2 5.72 -17.91 3.78
N VAL A 3 6.24 -17.20 4.79
CA VAL A 3 7.56 -16.54 4.75
C VAL A 3 8.66 -17.53 4.37
N ARG A 4 8.68 -18.69 5.05
CA ARG A 4 9.68 -19.73 4.85
C ARG A 4 9.55 -20.42 3.48
N GLU A 5 8.34 -20.78 3.09
CA GLU A 5 8.05 -21.45 1.82
C GLU A 5 8.36 -20.57 0.59
N ASN A 6 8.34 -19.27 0.73
CA ASN A 6 8.60 -18.30 -0.33
C ASN A 6 9.97 -17.61 -0.22
N GLY A 7 10.83 -18.04 0.73
CA GLY A 7 12.16 -17.48 0.91
C GLY A 7 12.15 -15.98 1.19
N ILE A 8 11.15 -15.48 1.95
CA ILE A 8 11.05 -14.06 2.30
C ILE A 8 12.13 -13.73 3.33
N GLU A 9 12.92 -12.70 3.05
CA GLU A 9 14.03 -12.23 3.89
C GLU A 9 13.71 -10.93 4.63
N MET A 10 12.71 -10.17 4.14
CA MET A 10 12.34 -8.87 4.67
C MET A 10 10.83 -8.71 4.82
N ILE A 11 10.40 -8.07 5.90
CA ILE A 11 9.02 -7.59 6.09
C ILE A 11 9.00 -6.09 5.95
N ASN A 12 8.08 -5.57 5.15
CA ASN A 12 7.84 -4.14 4.98
C ASN A 12 6.47 -3.78 5.53
N PHE A 13 6.43 -3.00 6.59
CA PHE A 13 5.20 -2.39 7.07
C PHE A 13 4.92 -1.12 6.26
N ARG A 14 3.71 -1.06 5.69
CA ARG A 14 3.22 0.06 4.89
C ARG A 14 2.08 0.76 5.62
N TYR A 15 2.14 2.07 5.76
CA TYR A 15 1.09 2.85 6.43
C TYR A 15 0.99 4.27 5.86
N PRO A 16 -0.23 4.83 5.70
CA PRO A 16 -0.39 6.17 5.15
C PRO A 16 -0.07 7.24 6.20
N GLY A 17 0.72 8.25 5.84
CA GLY A 17 0.87 9.46 6.64
C GLY A 17 -0.26 10.47 6.38
N ALA A 18 -0.31 11.56 7.16
CA ALA A 18 -1.28 12.65 6.97
C ALA A 18 -1.13 13.35 5.61
N ASP A 19 0.04 13.27 5.01
CA ASP A 19 0.33 13.80 3.67
C ASP A 19 -0.19 12.92 2.52
N GLY A 20 -0.91 11.83 2.85
CA GLY A 20 -1.41 10.85 1.88
C GLY A 20 -0.35 9.94 1.28
N ARG A 21 0.91 10.07 1.67
CA ARG A 21 2.00 9.22 1.19
C ARG A 21 2.09 7.92 1.98
N LEU A 22 2.39 6.85 1.28
CA LEU A 22 2.67 5.56 1.88
C LEU A 22 4.08 5.57 2.48
N LYS A 23 4.18 5.41 3.79
CA LYS A 23 5.43 5.28 4.55
C LYS A 23 5.81 3.82 4.66
N THR A 24 7.07 3.55 4.98
CA THR A 24 7.61 2.19 5.09
C THR A 24 8.54 2.05 6.28
N LEU A 25 8.40 0.95 7.00
CA LEU A 25 9.42 0.39 7.88
C LEU A 25 9.86 -0.96 7.33
N ASN A 26 11.17 -1.21 7.35
CA ASN A 26 11.77 -2.42 6.84
C ASN A 26 12.36 -3.24 7.99
N PHE A 27 12.10 -4.55 8.00
CA PHE A 27 12.60 -5.48 8.99
C PHE A 27 13.26 -6.66 8.29
N VAL A 28 14.56 -6.82 8.48
CA VAL A 28 15.27 -8.03 8.05
C VAL A 28 14.92 -9.16 9.02
N ILE A 29 14.49 -10.31 8.50
CA ILE A 29 14.12 -11.47 9.31
C ILE A 29 15.40 -12.14 9.79
N GLN A 30 15.68 -12.02 11.08
CA GLN A 30 16.84 -12.64 11.71
C GLN A 30 16.54 -14.08 12.14
N ASP A 31 15.36 -14.27 12.76
CA ASP A 31 14.88 -15.56 13.25
C ASP A 31 13.35 -15.58 13.35
N GLU A 32 12.78 -16.71 13.75
CA GLU A 32 11.33 -16.90 13.88
C GLU A 32 10.72 -16.14 15.07
N GLU A 33 11.48 -15.99 16.15
CA GLU A 33 11.02 -15.29 17.37
C GLU A 33 10.87 -13.80 17.08
N TYR A 34 11.87 -13.18 16.45
CA TYR A 34 11.82 -11.80 16.01
C TYR A 34 10.67 -11.57 15.02
N LEU A 35 10.54 -12.45 14.01
CA LEU A 35 9.44 -12.37 13.05
C LEU A 35 8.07 -12.45 13.74
N ALA A 36 7.90 -13.38 14.66
CA ALA A 36 6.65 -13.52 15.43
C ALA A 36 6.35 -12.28 16.25
N SER A 37 7.36 -11.70 16.89
CA SER A 37 7.24 -10.48 17.68
C SER A 37 6.74 -9.30 16.86
N ILE A 38 7.43 -8.94 15.75
CA ILE A 38 7.04 -7.81 14.92
C ILE A 38 5.66 -8.01 14.27
N LEU A 39 5.33 -9.23 13.89
CA LEU A 39 4.02 -9.51 13.30
C LEU A 39 2.89 -9.42 14.33
N SER A 40 3.09 -9.85 15.58
CA SER A 40 2.05 -9.88 16.61
C SER A 40 1.85 -8.53 17.32
N CYS A 41 2.95 -7.83 17.60
CA CYS A 41 2.92 -6.58 18.38
C CYS A 41 2.87 -5.33 17.50
N GLY A 42 3.28 -5.47 16.24
CA GLY A 42 3.55 -4.32 15.38
C GLY A 42 4.84 -3.61 15.79
N GLU A 43 5.00 -2.36 15.36
CA GLU A 43 6.18 -1.54 15.67
C GLU A 43 5.76 -0.14 16.09
N ARG A 44 6.53 0.42 17.03
CA ARG A 44 6.34 1.79 17.51
C ARG A 44 6.83 2.81 16.48
N VAL A 45 6.05 3.87 16.28
CA VAL A 45 6.38 4.99 15.40
C VAL A 45 6.10 6.31 16.11
N ASP A 46 6.81 7.36 15.69
CA ASP A 46 6.55 8.71 16.18
C ASP A 46 5.36 9.33 15.44
N GLY A 47 4.24 9.41 16.13
CA GLY A 47 3.00 9.98 15.59
C GLY A 47 3.12 11.46 15.25
N SER A 48 3.96 12.24 15.93
CA SER A 48 4.14 13.67 15.65
C SER A 48 4.82 13.91 14.30
N SER A 49 5.66 12.98 13.86
CA SER A 49 6.26 12.99 12.52
C SER A 49 5.33 12.55 11.40
N LEU A 50 4.23 11.89 11.75
CA LEU A 50 3.25 11.35 10.80
C LEU A 50 2.00 12.22 10.69
N PHE A 51 1.60 12.83 11.79
CA PHE A 51 0.36 13.60 11.91
C PHE A 51 0.62 14.94 12.60
N PRO A 52 0.43 16.08 11.93
CA PRO A 52 0.79 17.41 12.46
C PRO A 52 -0.04 17.84 13.68
N TYR A 53 -1.12 17.14 13.98
CA TYR A 53 -2.01 17.38 15.12
C TYR A 53 -1.71 16.50 16.34
N ILE A 54 -0.67 15.67 16.29
CA ILE A 54 -0.21 14.86 17.43
C ILE A 54 0.98 15.57 18.09
N GLU A 55 0.84 15.87 19.37
CA GLU A 55 1.89 16.52 20.15
C GLU A 55 3.02 15.52 20.48
N ALA A 56 4.28 16.01 20.49
CA ALA A 56 5.45 15.19 20.73
C ALA A 56 5.42 14.44 22.10
N GLY A 57 4.78 15.02 23.11
CA GLY A 57 4.66 14.41 24.44
C GLY A 57 3.70 13.20 24.51
N ALA A 58 2.88 12.97 23.47
CA ALA A 58 1.91 11.88 23.38
C ALA A 58 1.98 11.18 22.01
N SER A 59 3.18 11.14 21.42
CA SER A 59 3.36 10.74 20.02
C SER A 59 3.59 9.24 19.80
N ASP A 60 3.67 8.44 20.85
CA ASP A 60 3.86 6.99 20.72
C ASP A 60 2.64 6.33 20.08
N LEU A 61 2.77 5.96 18.83
CA LEU A 61 1.81 5.15 18.10
C LEU A 61 2.42 3.80 17.73
N TYR A 62 1.57 2.83 17.45
CA TYR A 62 1.95 1.52 16.94
C TYR A 62 1.33 1.27 15.59
N VAL A 63 2.13 0.79 14.64
CA VAL A 63 1.66 0.30 13.35
C VAL A 63 1.57 -1.22 13.39
N VAL A 64 0.34 -1.73 13.36
CA VAL A 64 0.03 -3.16 13.51
C VAL A 64 -0.39 -3.75 12.17
N PRO A 65 0.23 -4.85 11.71
CA PRO A 65 0.01 -5.39 10.38
C PRO A 65 -1.39 -5.98 10.19
N ARG A 66 -1.98 -5.72 9.03
CA ARG A 66 -3.24 -6.33 8.56
C ARG A 66 -2.92 -7.48 7.62
N TYR A 67 -2.86 -8.69 8.12
CA TYR A 67 -2.39 -9.87 7.38
C TYR A 67 -3.08 -10.12 6.04
N ARG A 68 -4.37 -9.74 5.91
CA ARG A 68 -5.12 -9.87 4.65
C ARG A 68 -4.59 -9.02 3.50
N THR A 69 -3.74 -8.04 3.81
CA THR A 69 -3.13 -7.13 2.84
C THR A 69 -1.73 -7.54 2.43
N ALA A 70 -1.23 -8.65 2.99
CA ALA A 70 0.12 -9.11 2.74
C ALA A 70 0.28 -9.61 1.30
N PHE A 71 1.33 -9.14 0.63
CA PHE A 71 1.71 -9.61 -0.71
C PHE A 71 3.22 -9.62 -0.86
N ARG A 72 3.73 -10.54 -1.68
CA ARG A 72 5.14 -10.56 -2.06
C ARG A 72 5.42 -9.35 -2.94
N ASN A 73 6.40 -8.52 -2.55
CA ASN A 73 6.75 -7.32 -3.31
C ASN A 73 7.48 -7.71 -4.61
N PRO A 74 6.89 -7.48 -5.80
CA PRO A 74 7.52 -7.86 -7.07
C PRO A 74 8.58 -6.86 -7.53
N PHE A 75 8.75 -5.72 -6.85
CA PHE A 75 9.70 -4.66 -7.18
C PHE A 75 10.96 -4.70 -6.30
N SER A 76 10.98 -5.53 -5.25
CA SER A 76 12.11 -5.64 -4.35
C SER A 76 13.14 -6.62 -4.88
N GLU A 77 14.42 -6.24 -4.90
CA GLU A 77 15.53 -7.15 -5.20
C GLU A 77 15.70 -8.18 -4.08
N ILE A 78 15.49 -7.76 -2.82
CA ILE A 78 15.45 -8.66 -1.67
C ILE A 78 14.06 -9.26 -1.57
N PRO A 79 13.90 -10.59 -1.46
CA PRO A 79 12.58 -11.20 -1.29
C PRO A 79 11.83 -10.62 -0.09
N ALA A 80 10.83 -9.79 -0.34
CA ALA A 80 10.13 -9.04 0.68
C ALA A 80 8.62 -9.30 0.68
N LEU A 81 8.03 -9.24 1.87
CA LEU A 81 6.58 -9.25 2.08
C LEU A 81 6.13 -7.87 2.54
N ASP A 82 5.33 -7.20 1.74
CA ASP A 82 4.71 -5.92 2.09
C ASP A 82 3.36 -6.16 2.78
N ILE A 83 3.10 -5.45 3.87
CA ILE A 83 1.87 -5.56 4.64
C ILE A 83 1.37 -4.16 5.02
N LEU A 84 0.13 -3.83 4.70
CA LEU A 84 -0.49 -2.59 5.19
C LEU A 84 -0.78 -2.71 6.69
N CYS A 85 -0.50 -1.64 7.44
CA CYS A 85 -0.72 -1.56 8.87
C CYS A 85 -1.84 -0.59 9.22
N SER A 86 -2.42 -0.78 10.39
CA SER A 86 -3.33 0.15 11.05
C SER A 86 -2.65 0.79 12.25
N TYR A 87 -3.05 2.03 12.56
CA TYR A 87 -2.51 2.74 13.73
C TYR A 87 -3.27 2.42 15.02
N TYR A 88 -2.50 2.25 16.08
CA TYR A 88 -2.99 2.05 17.44
C TYR A 88 -2.28 2.98 18.40
N THR A 89 -2.97 3.34 19.49
CA THR A 89 -2.37 4.04 20.63
C THR A 89 -1.54 3.08 21.48
N LYS A 90 -0.76 3.62 22.39
CA LYS A 90 0.02 2.81 23.37
C LYS A 90 -0.87 1.94 24.28
N GLU A 91 -2.15 2.30 24.44
CA GLU A 91 -3.14 1.51 25.18
C GLU A 91 -3.75 0.38 24.36
N GLY A 92 -3.32 0.21 23.10
CA GLY A 92 -3.83 -0.82 22.18
C GLY A 92 -5.20 -0.52 21.59
N THR A 93 -5.63 0.75 21.61
CA THR A 93 -6.87 1.18 20.95
C THR A 93 -6.58 1.70 19.54
N PRO A 94 -7.47 1.46 18.56
CA PRO A 94 -7.30 2.04 17.23
C PRO A 94 -7.24 3.58 17.28
N LEU A 95 -6.32 4.18 16.54
CA LEU A 95 -6.22 5.64 16.44
C LEU A 95 -7.42 6.19 15.65
N GLU A 96 -8.41 6.77 16.34
CA GLU A 96 -9.69 7.20 15.73
C GLU A 96 -9.53 8.15 14.55
N MET A 97 -8.52 9.02 14.58
CA MET A 97 -8.25 10.01 13.55
C MET A 97 -7.45 9.47 12.35
N ALA A 98 -7.02 8.20 12.42
CA ALA A 98 -6.33 7.59 11.30
C ALA A 98 -7.25 7.45 10.08
N PRO A 99 -6.75 7.66 8.84
CA PRO A 99 -7.57 7.63 7.63
C PRO A 99 -8.41 6.36 7.48
N GLU A 100 -7.84 5.20 7.80
CA GLU A 100 -8.54 3.92 7.73
C GLU A 100 -9.67 3.79 8.78
N GLN A 101 -9.54 4.40 9.94
CA GLN A 101 -10.59 4.39 10.96
C GLN A 101 -11.74 5.32 10.58
N THR A 102 -11.44 6.47 9.98
CA THR A 102 -12.44 7.37 9.41
C THR A 102 -13.26 6.66 8.32
N LEU A 103 -12.59 5.95 7.40
CA LEU A 103 -13.27 5.16 6.37
C LEU A 103 -14.14 4.05 6.98
N ARG A 104 -13.62 3.29 7.93
CA ARG A 104 -14.37 2.22 8.63
C ARG A 104 -15.61 2.78 9.33
N LYS A 105 -15.50 3.93 10.00
CA LYS A 105 -16.61 4.61 10.63
C LYS A 105 -17.67 5.03 9.60
N ALA A 106 -17.25 5.60 8.48
CA ALA A 106 -18.16 6.00 7.41
C ALA A 106 -18.91 4.80 6.81
N CYS A 107 -18.22 3.70 6.50
CA CYS A 107 -18.84 2.48 5.99
C CYS A 107 -19.84 1.88 6.99
N ARG A 108 -19.48 1.85 8.28
CA ARG A 108 -20.38 1.37 9.33
C ARG A 108 -21.67 2.22 9.41
N VAL A 109 -21.52 3.54 9.47
CA VAL A 109 -22.66 4.46 9.54
C VAL A 109 -23.55 4.34 8.29
N LEU A 110 -22.96 4.20 7.11
CA LEU A 110 -23.73 3.95 5.89
C LEU A 110 -24.58 2.70 6.03
N ARG A 111 -23.98 1.59 6.44
CA ARG A 111 -24.69 0.32 6.62
C ARG A 111 -25.80 0.40 7.67
N GLU A 112 -25.53 1.01 8.83
CA GLU A 112 -26.49 1.19 9.91
C GLU A 112 -27.70 2.03 9.50
N ARG A 113 -27.47 3.05 8.67
CA ARG A 113 -28.53 3.99 8.25
C ARG A 113 -29.31 3.56 7.02
N THR A 114 -28.70 2.81 6.13
CA THR A 114 -29.29 2.53 4.81
C THR A 114 -29.42 1.04 4.50
N GLY A 115 -28.74 0.17 5.24
CA GLY A 115 -28.62 -1.26 4.93
C GLY A 115 -27.65 -1.56 3.79
N PHE A 116 -27.03 -0.57 3.16
CA PHE A 116 -26.10 -0.77 2.04
C PHE A 116 -24.66 -0.91 2.51
N ASP A 117 -23.91 -1.77 1.81
CA ASP A 117 -22.44 -1.83 1.90
C ASP A 117 -21.81 -1.01 0.78
N LEU A 118 -20.73 -0.29 1.11
CA LEU A 118 -19.96 0.48 0.14
C LEU A 118 -19.06 -0.48 -0.67
N HIS A 119 -19.31 -0.53 -1.97
CA HIS A 119 -18.41 -1.16 -2.94
C HIS A 119 -17.89 -0.08 -3.88
N VAL A 120 -16.59 -0.05 -4.08
CA VAL A 120 -15.92 0.92 -4.96
C VAL A 120 -14.96 0.21 -5.89
N MET A 121 -14.83 0.77 -7.09
CA MET A 121 -13.79 0.41 -8.03
C MET A 121 -12.97 1.67 -8.32
N GLY A 122 -11.66 1.53 -8.44
CA GLY A 122 -10.76 2.62 -8.76
C GLY A 122 -10.20 2.46 -10.17
N GLU A 123 -10.00 3.58 -10.84
CA GLU A 123 -9.24 3.67 -12.08
C GLU A 123 -7.95 4.43 -11.81
N LEU A 124 -6.82 3.87 -12.24
CA LEU A 124 -5.53 4.54 -12.17
C LEU A 124 -5.20 5.13 -13.54
N GLU A 125 -5.41 6.43 -13.68
CA GLU A 125 -5.12 7.15 -14.89
C GLU A 125 -3.75 7.83 -14.82
N TYR A 126 -2.98 7.76 -15.91
CA TYR A 126 -1.64 8.34 -15.96
C TYR A 126 -1.22 8.67 -17.39
N TYR A 127 -0.28 9.59 -17.51
CA TYR A 127 0.38 9.90 -18.78
C TYR A 127 1.71 9.16 -18.89
N VAL A 128 1.96 8.58 -20.06
CA VAL A 128 3.29 8.04 -20.40
C VAL A 128 4.06 9.11 -21.16
N VAL A 129 5.10 9.64 -20.53
CA VAL A 129 5.96 10.67 -21.12
C VAL A 129 7.22 10.02 -21.69
N SER A 130 7.55 10.28 -22.94
CA SER A 130 8.75 9.78 -23.60
C SER A 130 9.35 10.84 -24.52
N PRO A 131 10.63 10.73 -24.88
CA PRO A 131 11.21 11.58 -25.93
C PRO A 131 10.42 11.50 -27.21
N ARG A 132 10.27 12.64 -27.89
CA ARG A 132 9.62 12.70 -29.22
C ARG A 132 10.39 11.84 -30.21
N ARG A 133 9.64 11.06 -30.99
CA ARG A 133 10.17 10.32 -32.15
C ARG A 133 9.43 10.79 -33.39
N ASP A 134 10.15 10.90 -34.52
CA ASP A 134 9.56 11.34 -35.78
C ASP A 134 8.65 10.28 -36.40
N LEU A 135 8.94 9.00 -36.14
CA LEU A 135 8.08 7.90 -36.55
C LEU A 135 6.98 7.73 -35.49
N PHE A 136 5.74 7.86 -35.89
CA PHE A 136 4.54 7.82 -35.01
C PHE A 136 4.65 8.81 -33.84
N PRO A 137 4.69 10.15 -34.13
CA PRO A 137 4.66 11.14 -33.05
C PRO A 137 3.40 10.97 -32.22
N ALA A 138 3.50 11.29 -30.91
CA ALA A 138 2.32 11.35 -30.09
C ALA A 138 1.38 12.41 -30.67
N ALA A 139 0.22 12.00 -31.12
CA ALA A 139 -0.86 12.91 -31.52
C ALA A 139 -1.75 13.18 -30.30
N ASP A 140 -2.49 14.27 -30.34
CA ASP A 140 -3.41 14.73 -29.30
C ASP A 140 -4.36 13.59 -28.86
N GLN A 141 -4.11 13.01 -27.70
CA GLN A 141 -4.96 12.04 -26.98
C GLN A 141 -5.76 11.05 -27.85
N ARG A 142 -5.15 10.53 -28.90
CA ARG A 142 -5.76 9.53 -29.77
C ARG A 142 -5.39 8.09 -29.43
N GLY A 143 -4.83 7.88 -28.22
CA GLY A 143 -4.27 6.60 -27.82
C GLY A 143 -5.28 5.63 -27.20
N TYR A 144 -6.58 5.93 -27.19
CA TYR A 144 -7.57 5.06 -26.58
C TYR A 144 -7.64 3.70 -27.29
N HIS A 145 -7.28 2.64 -26.55
CA HIS A 145 -7.21 1.26 -27.03
C HIS A 145 -6.35 0.99 -28.24
N GLU A 146 -5.44 1.93 -28.59
CA GLU A 146 -4.53 1.73 -29.71
C GLU A 146 -3.55 0.58 -29.48
N SER A 147 -3.24 -0.12 -30.55
CA SER A 147 -2.29 -1.22 -30.57
C SER A 147 -0.92 -0.78 -31.09
N THR A 148 0.09 -1.62 -30.90
CA THR A 148 1.42 -1.45 -31.48
C THR A 148 1.31 -1.50 -33.02
N PRO A 149 1.98 -0.60 -33.76
CA PRO A 149 3.04 0.33 -33.34
C PRO A 149 2.55 1.73 -32.91
N PHE A 150 1.25 1.98 -32.92
CA PHE A 150 0.69 3.30 -32.62
C PHE A 150 0.66 3.61 -31.13
N ASN A 151 0.65 2.58 -30.28
CA ASN A 151 0.75 2.71 -28.83
C ASN A 151 2.20 2.56 -28.37
N LYS A 152 2.82 3.68 -27.93
CA LYS A 152 4.19 3.69 -27.40
C LYS A 152 4.30 3.14 -25.96
N GLY A 153 3.18 3.07 -25.22
CA GLY A 153 3.14 2.63 -23.85
C GLY A 153 2.82 1.14 -23.67
N ALA A 154 2.71 0.34 -24.73
CA ALA A 154 2.27 -1.06 -24.64
C ALA A 154 3.15 -1.90 -23.73
N ALA A 155 4.46 -1.87 -23.89
CA ALA A 155 5.39 -2.65 -23.08
C ALA A 155 5.34 -2.26 -21.58
N PHE A 156 5.22 -0.96 -21.30
CA PHE A 156 5.06 -0.47 -19.92
C PHE A 156 3.75 -0.98 -19.32
N ARG A 157 2.64 -0.87 -20.05
CA ARG A 157 1.32 -1.34 -19.59
C ARG A 157 1.32 -2.84 -19.29
N GLU A 158 1.87 -3.66 -20.18
CA GLU A 158 1.96 -5.10 -20.02
C GLU A 158 2.79 -5.49 -18.81
N LEU A 159 3.92 -4.82 -18.58
CA LEU A 159 4.77 -5.02 -17.42
C LEU A 159 4.08 -4.58 -16.13
N ALA A 160 3.40 -3.44 -16.14
CA ALA A 160 2.62 -2.97 -15.00
C ALA A 160 1.50 -3.96 -14.61
N MET A 161 0.76 -4.48 -15.60
CA MET A 161 -0.28 -5.51 -15.38
C MET A 161 0.31 -6.78 -14.77
N LYS A 162 1.47 -7.22 -15.25
CA LYS A 162 2.18 -8.39 -14.69
C LYS A 162 2.53 -8.18 -13.21
N TYR A 163 3.05 -7.01 -12.85
CA TYR A 163 3.39 -6.70 -11.46
C TYR A 163 2.14 -6.55 -10.56
N ILE A 164 1.08 -5.93 -11.06
CA ILE A 164 -0.19 -5.85 -10.34
C ILE A 164 -0.73 -7.25 -10.05
N ALA A 165 -0.72 -8.13 -11.04
CA ALA A 165 -1.15 -9.52 -10.87
C ALA A 165 -0.24 -10.28 -9.87
N ALA A 166 1.07 -10.08 -9.92
CA ALA A 166 2.02 -10.68 -8.97
C ALA A 166 1.81 -10.18 -7.53
N ALA A 167 1.34 -8.96 -7.34
CA ALA A 167 0.96 -8.39 -6.05
C ALA A 167 -0.45 -8.84 -5.57
N GLY A 168 -1.16 -9.67 -6.33
CA GLY A 168 -2.49 -10.17 -6.00
C GLY A 168 -3.65 -9.30 -6.52
N GLY A 169 -3.36 -8.29 -7.33
CA GLY A 169 -4.36 -7.50 -8.05
C GLY A 169 -5.07 -8.32 -9.15
N ARG A 170 -6.32 -7.95 -9.45
CA ARG A 170 -7.14 -8.58 -10.50
C ARG A 170 -7.76 -7.52 -11.38
#